data_69c7d04ff6baeeb04ba64a624e61b138
#
_entry.id   69c7d04ff6baeeb04ba64a624e61b138
#
_cell.length_a   1.000
_cell.length_b   1.000
_cell.length_c   1.000
_cell.angle_alpha   90.00
_cell.angle_beta   90.00
_cell.angle_gamma   90.00
#
_symmetry.space_group_name_H-M   'P 1'
#
loop_
_entity.id
_entity.type
_entity.pdbx_description
1 polymer ?
#
loop_
_entity_poly.entity_id
_entity_poly.type
_entity_poly.pdbx_seq_one_letter_code
_entity_poly.pdbx_strand_id
1 'polypeptide(L)'
;ILAGDFVTDETGTGLVHIAPGHGQDDFELGLKHNIEVPFTVDEAGVYYDHVPLFAGQCVLTDKGKDGDANGGVIGALVAAERLLAKGKLRHSYPHSWRSKAPLIFRNTPQWFISMSETGLRDKALKAIDEVHWYPKAGRNRIHAMVENRPDWVISRQRAWGVPLTIFTAKADGAILRDAEVNQRIVDAVTEKGADAWFDTDPQVFLGDAYKAEDFDQVSDILDVWFDSGVTHAFVLEAREDLHWPADVYFEGSDQHRGWFQSSLLESCATRGVAPYKNVITHGFTMDEKGKKMSKSIGNAVDPLKLIQQSGAEIIRLWTVSCDYSEDQRIGPEIIKANTDAYRKMRNGFRFLLGNLADFDESEKVDVADMPELERYILHRLAELDALVRDNYNHFDFRKIYQALFTFMTVDLSAFYFDIRKDTLYCDTHASLERRAARTVMDAIFHCLTRWLAPILCFTMEEVYQSRFGQSQDSVHLQTFYPVGETWLDASLASKWEKIRTLRRVVTGALEIERREKRIGSSLEAAPIVYVGSDDLFAVTVGQNMADICITSQIDIRAEAPPADAFSLEDVADVGVVPQMAEGQKCQRSWKISPDVGSVEGYPDLSPRDAAAVADYDANA
;
A
#
# COMPACT_ATOMS: atom_id res chain seq x y z
N ILE A 1 22.94 -39.88 -33.82
CA ILE A 1 21.52 -39.58 -33.66
C ILE A 1 21.22 -39.65 -32.18
N LEU A 2 20.58 -38.60 -31.64
CA LEU A 2 20.21 -38.46 -30.24
C LEU A 2 18.68 -38.37 -30.13
N ALA A 3 18.12 -38.79 -29.02
CA ALA A 3 16.69 -38.57 -28.73
C ALA A 3 16.50 -37.17 -28.16
N GLY A 4 15.48 -36.45 -28.64
CA GLY A 4 15.10 -35.14 -28.14
C GLY A 4 13.57 -35.06 -27.98
N ASP A 5 13.10 -34.61 -26.83
CA ASP A 5 11.68 -34.55 -26.50
C ASP A 5 10.90 -33.52 -27.34
N PHE A 6 11.61 -32.59 -28.00
CA PHE A 6 11.09 -31.59 -28.92
C PHE A 6 10.93 -32.09 -30.37
N VAL A 7 11.36 -33.31 -30.67
CA VAL A 7 11.24 -33.92 -32.01
C VAL A 7 10.01 -34.81 -32.07
N THR A 8 9.13 -34.57 -33.04
CA THR A 8 7.92 -35.37 -33.27
C THR A 8 8.00 -36.05 -34.64
N ASP A 9 7.31 -37.18 -34.82
CA ASP A 9 7.18 -37.90 -36.09
C ASP A 9 5.93 -37.49 -36.89
N GLU A 10 5.14 -36.54 -36.33
CA GLU A 10 3.92 -36.02 -36.98
C GLU A 10 4.23 -35.06 -38.13
N THR A 11 5.40 -34.42 -38.12
CA THR A 11 5.83 -33.44 -39.11
C THR A 11 7.24 -33.75 -39.65
N GLY A 12 7.40 -33.75 -40.97
CA GLY A 12 8.72 -33.97 -41.61
C GLY A 12 9.18 -35.41 -41.54
N THR A 13 10.46 -35.60 -41.21
CA THR A 13 11.13 -36.91 -41.22
C THR A 13 11.33 -37.51 -39.83
N GLY A 14 10.98 -36.79 -38.75
CA GLY A 14 11.35 -37.17 -37.39
C GLY A 14 12.84 -37.04 -37.09
N LEU A 15 13.62 -36.40 -37.99
CA LEU A 15 15.03 -36.11 -37.83
C LEU A 15 15.24 -34.59 -37.91
N VAL A 16 15.89 -34.02 -36.88
CA VAL A 16 16.17 -32.61 -36.79
C VAL A 16 17.67 -32.38 -36.69
N HIS A 17 18.22 -31.44 -37.45
CA HIS A 17 19.59 -31.00 -37.33
C HIS A 17 19.78 -30.24 -36.04
N ILE A 18 20.80 -30.54 -35.26
CA ILE A 18 21.14 -29.91 -33.97
C ILE A 18 22.33 -28.98 -34.17
N ALA A 19 22.14 -27.69 -33.80
CA ALA A 19 23.18 -26.67 -33.83
C ALA A 19 23.30 -26.01 -32.44
N PRO A 20 24.08 -26.57 -31.49
CA PRO A 20 24.10 -26.12 -30.08
C PRO A 20 24.48 -24.64 -29.86
N GLY A 21 25.20 -24.02 -30.78
CA GLY A 21 25.54 -22.59 -30.72
C GLY A 21 24.45 -21.65 -31.21
N HIS A 22 23.32 -22.15 -31.74
CA HIS A 22 22.33 -21.34 -32.46
C HIS A 22 20.86 -21.62 -32.10
N GLY A 23 20.58 -22.46 -31.12
CA GLY A 23 19.24 -22.74 -30.61
C GLY A 23 19.26 -23.20 -29.15
N GLN A 24 18.21 -22.84 -28.38
CA GLN A 24 18.16 -23.18 -26.95
C GLN A 24 18.01 -24.69 -26.72
N ASP A 25 17.05 -25.32 -27.38
CA ASP A 25 16.82 -26.78 -27.25
C ASP A 25 18.04 -27.58 -27.73
N ASP A 26 18.70 -27.08 -28.79
CA ASP A 26 19.93 -27.64 -29.31
C ASP A 26 21.09 -27.53 -28.33
N PHE A 27 21.21 -26.37 -27.66
CA PHE A 27 22.22 -26.12 -26.63
C PHE A 27 22.04 -27.03 -25.43
N GLU A 28 20.81 -27.16 -24.91
CA GLU A 28 20.49 -28.02 -23.76
C GLU A 28 20.80 -29.50 -24.08
N LEU A 29 20.44 -29.98 -25.29
CA LEU A 29 20.76 -31.30 -25.75
C LEU A 29 22.28 -31.49 -25.94
N GLY A 30 22.95 -30.49 -26.45
CA GLY A 30 24.39 -30.44 -26.59
C GLY A 30 25.12 -30.60 -25.27
N LEU A 31 24.72 -29.86 -24.24
CA LEU A 31 25.28 -29.97 -22.89
C LEU A 31 25.03 -31.37 -22.29
N LYS A 32 23.81 -31.88 -22.40
CA LYS A 32 23.43 -33.21 -21.90
C LYS A 32 24.29 -34.34 -22.48
N HIS A 33 24.75 -34.17 -23.72
CA HIS A 33 25.53 -35.19 -24.44
C HIS A 33 27.01 -34.82 -24.66
N ASN A 34 27.50 -33.77 -23.96
CA ASN A 34 28.88 -33.28 -24.07
C ASN A 34 29.31 -32.99 -25.52
N ILE A 35 28.42 -32.38 -26.32
CA ILE A 35 28.75 -31.94 -27.67
C ILE A 35 29.42 -30.57 -27.53
N GLU A 36 30.55 -30.41 -28.21
CA GLU A 36 31.26 -29.11 -28.27
C GLU A 36 30.38 -28.05 -28.89
N VAL A 37 30.39 -26.83 -28.29
CA VAL A 37 29.64 -25.68 -28.76
C VAL A 37 30.61 -24.62 -29.27
N PRO A 38 31.00 -24.66 -30.56
CA PRO A 38 32.02 -23.78 -31.10
C PRO A 38 31.50 -22.36 -31.27
N PHE A 39 32.41 -21.39 -31.18
CA PHE A 39 32.15 -20.01 -31.57
C PHE A 39 32.29 -19.90 -33.10
N THR A 40 31.21 -19.63 -33.81
CA THR A 40 31.18 -19.63 -35.27
C THR A 40 30.94 -18.26 -35.86
N VAL A 41 30.25 -17.36 -35.16
CA VAL A 41 29.81 -16.05 -35.64
C VAL A 41 30.22 -14.98 -34.65
N ASP A 42 30.82 -13.90 -35.14
CA ASP A 42 31.23 -12.74 -34.36
C ASP A 42 30.08 -11.79 -34.01
N GLU A 43 30.39 -10.66 -33.37
CA GLU A 43 29.39 -9.65 -32.94
C GLU A 43 28.72 -8.92 -34.11
N ALA A 44 29.39 -8.85 -35.27
CA ALA A 44 28.84 -8.26 -36.48
C ALA A 44 28.01 -9.25 -37.32
N GLY A 45 27.87 -10.50 -36.85
CA GLY A 45 27.16 -11.56 -37.57
C GLY A 45 27.96 -12.17 -38.71
N VAL A 46 29.29 -12.09 -38.65
CA VAL A 46 30.23 -12.61 -39.64
C VAL A 46 30.86 -13.89 -39.12
N TYR A 47 31.04 -14.90 -39.99
CA TYR A 47 31.74 -16.12 -39.60
C TYR A 47 33.21 -15.85 -39.35
N TYR A 48 33.72 -16.37 -38.23
CA TYR A 48 35.15 -16.27 -37.89
C TYR A 48 36.06 -16.93 -38.91
N ASP A 49 37.32 -16.50 -38.97
CA ASP A 49 38.33 -16.98 -39.92
C ASP A 49 38.59 -18.51 -39.81
N HIS A 50 38.39 -19.09 -38.65
CA HIS A 50 38.58 -20.52 -38.42
C HIS A 50 37.41 -21.40 -38.90
N VAL A 51 36.28 -20.79 -39.33
CA VAL A 51 35.13 -21.55 -39.82
C VAL A 51 35.36 -21.99 -41.26
N PRO A 52 35.49 -23.32 -41.49
CA PRO A 52 35.80 -23.80 -42.85
C PRO A 52 34.72 -23.43 -43.85
N LEU A 53 35.12 -23.10 -45.08
CA LEU A 53 34.26 -22.77 -46.23
C LEU A 53 33.50 -21.47 -46.17
N PHE A 54 33.21 -20.93 -44.95
CA PHE A 54 32.27 -19.81 -44.77
C PHE A 54 32.93 -18.60 -44.08
N ALA A 55 34.22 -18.65 -43.77
CA ALA A 55 34.95 -17.53 -43.13
C ALA A 55 34.69 -16.20 -43.84
N GLY A 56 34.40 -15.14 -43.09
CA GLY A 56 34.12 -13.81 -43.59
C GLY A 56 32.73 -13.60 -44.21
N GLN A 57 31.90 -14.64 -44.33
CA GLN A 57 30.53 -14.49 -44.83
C GLN A 57 29.59 -13.99 -43.74
N CYS A 58 28.66 -13.11 -44.12
CA CYS A 58 27.72 -12.47 -43.20
C CYS A 58 26.37 -13.19 -43.16
N VAL A 59 25.85 -13.43 -41.96
CA VAL A 59 24.54 -14.06 -41.76
C VAL A 59 23.40 -13.10 -42.10
N LEU A 60 23.50 -11.85 -41.58
CA LEU A 60 22.54 -10.77 -41.85
C LEU A 60 23.29 -9.48 -42.24
N THR A 61 22.73 -8.74 -43.18
CA THR A 61 23.23 -7.40 -43.52
C THR A 61 22.87 -6.38 -42.45
N ASP A 62 23.50 -5.20 -42.46
CA ASP A 62 23.17 -4.06 -41.57
C ASP A 62 21.70 -3.63 -41.61
N LYS A 63 20.98 -3.98 -42.67
CA LYS A 63 19.56 -3.70 -42.86
C LYS A 63 18.66 -4.85 -42.38
N GLY A 64 19.21 -5.88 -41.73
CA GLY A 64 18.48 -7.05 -41.24
C GLY A 64 17.94 -7.97 -42.37
N LYS A 65 18.54 -7.92 -43.55
CA LYS A 65 18.23 -8.84 -44.66
C LYS A 65 19.26 -9.96 -44.68
N ASP A 66 18.90 -11.07 -45.34
CA ASP A 66 19.82 -12.20 -45.54
C ASP A 66 21.18 -11.68 -46.08
N GLY A 67 22.25 -12.14 -45.45
CA GLY A 67 23.62 -11.94 -45.92
C GLY A 67 24.00 -12.98 -46.97
N ASP A 68 25.27 -13.04 -47.28
CA ASP A 68 25.82 -13.97 -48.29
C ASP A 68 25.99 -15.41 -47.74
N ALA A 69 26.00 -15.61 -46.42
CA ALA A 69 26.17 -16.91 -45.78
C ALA A 69 25.14 -17.95 -46.23
N ASN A 70 23.84 -17.56 -46.33
CA ASN A 70 22.80 -18.46 -46.79
C ASN A 70 23.05 -18.97 -48.23
N GLY A 71 23.50 -18.06 -49.09
CA GLY A 71 23.87 -18.42 -50.45
C GLY A 71 25.10 -19.31 -50.52
N GLY A 72 26.13 -19.02 -49.70
CA GLY A 72 27.33 -19.81 -49.56
C GLY A 72 27.07 -21.24 -49.10
N VAL A 73 26.28 -21.42 -48.04
CA VAL A 73 25.90 -22.74 -47.51
C VAL A 73 25.13 -23.54 -48.55
N ILE A 74 24.13 -22.92 -49.23
CA ILE A 74 23.36 -23.62 -50.27
C ILE A 74 24.27 -23.99 -51.42
N GLY A 75 25.19 -23.12 -51.88
CA GLY A 75 26.14 -23.39 -52.92
C GLY A 75 27.09 -24.54 -52.59
N ALA A 76 27.58 -24.63 -51.35
CA ALA A 76 28.41 -25.71 -50.87
C ALA A 76 27.65 -27.05 -50.83
N LEU A 77 26.37 -27.05 -50.41
CA LEU A 77 25.52 -28.26 -50.47
C LEU A 77 25.26 -28.74 -51.90
N VAL A 78 25.05 -27.85 -52.83
CA VAL A 78 24.92 -28.17 -54.25
C VAL A 78 26.23 -28.77 -54.81
N ALA A 79 27.35 -28.17 -54.53
CA ALA A 79 28.66 -28.63 -54.98
C ALA A 79 29.03 -30.01 -54.41
N ALA A 80 28.58 -30.29 -53.21
CA ALA A 80 28.75 -31.60 -52.53
C ALA A 80 27.69 -32.64 -52.93
N GLU A 81 26.74 -32.33 -53.82
CA GLU A 81 25.59 -33.16 -54.21
C GLU A 81 24.74 -33.61 -53.02
N ARG A 82 24.58 -32.74 -52.02
CA ARG A 82 23.82 -33.02 -50.76
C ARG A 82 22.55 -32.21 -50.59
N LEU A 83 22.24 -31.33 -51.54
CA LEU A 83 20.98 -30.54 -51.49
C LEU A 83 19.86 -31.34 -52.15
N LEU A 84 18.91 -31.84 -51.35
CA LEU A 84 17.75 -32.57 -51.83
C LEU A 84 16.67 -31.62 -52.39
N ALA A 85 16.32 -30.58 -51.65
CA ALA A 85 15.33 -29.57 -52.06
C ALA A 85 15.59 -28.25 -51.34
N LYS A 86 15.04 -27.15 -51.91
CA LYS A 86 15.07 -25.81 -51.33
C LYS A 86 13.63 -25.28 -51.25
N GLY A 87 13.25 -24.74 -50.11
CA GLY A 87 11.95 -24.13 -49.89
C GLY A 87 12.03 -22.80 -49.14
N LYS A 88 10.89 -22.16 -48.98
CA LYS A 88 10.72 -20.98 -48.12
C LYS A 88 9.65 -21.28 -47.08
N LEU A 89 9.93 -20.97 -45.84
CA LEU A 89 8.99 -21.08 -44.73
C LEU A 89 8.73 -19.68 -44.16
N ARG A 90 7.47 -19.33 -43.93
CA ARG A 90 7.10 -18.12 -43.19
C ARG A 90 6.67 -18.52 -41.77
N HIS A 91 7.41 -18.07 -40.80
CA HIS A 91 7.15 -18.33 -39.39
C HIS A 91 7.41 -17.09 -38.54
N SER A 92 6.98 -17.12 -37.26
CA SER A 92 7.35 -16.08 -36.28
C SER A 92 8.83 -16.18 -35.97
N TYR A 93 9.53 -15.04 -35.93
CA TYR A 93 10.94 -14.98 -35.64
C TYR A 93 11.24 -13.83 -34.67
N PRO A 94 12.12 -13.98 -33.66
CA PRO A 94 12.42 -12.93 -32.72
C PRO A 94 13.13 -11.76 -33.39
N HIS A 95 12.64 -10.55 -33.08
CA HIS A 95 13.19 -9.29 -33.57
C HIS A 95 13.56 -8.38 -32.40
N SER A 96 14.59 -7.58 -32.55
CA SER A 96 14.94 -6.54 -31.60
C SER A 96 13.76 -5.57 -31.43
N TRP A 97 13.32 -5.37 -30.20
CA TRP A 97 12.23 -4.43 -29.90
C TRP A 97 12.55 -2.98 -30.28
N ARG A 98 13.85 -2.62 -30.31
CA ARG A 98 14.33 -1.27 -30.64
C ARG A 98 14.57 -1.10 -32.13
N SER A 99 15.46 -1.89 -32.73
CA SER A 99 15.82 -1.78 -34.17
C SER A 99 14.80 -2.43 -35.10
N LYS A 100 13.93 -3.31 -34.60
CA LYS A 100 12.99 -4.15 -35.37
C LYS A 100 13.70 -5.10 -36.35
N ALA A 101 15.01 -5.23 -36.28
CA ALA A 101 15.77 -6.19 -37.07
C ALA A 101 15.66 -7.61 -36.46
N PRO A 102 15.77 -8.68 -37.28
CA PRO A 102 15.83 -10.04 -36.79
C PRO A 102 17.07 -10.25 -35.92
N LEU A 103 16.95 -11.11 -34.89
CA LEU A 103 18.04 -11.46 -33.99
C LEU A 103 18.86 -12.61 -34.57
N ILE A 104 20.13 -12.70 -34.18
CA ILE A 104 21.00 -13.86 -34.44
C ILE A 104 21.22 -14.56 -33.10
N PHE A 105 20.96 -15.89 -33.05
CA PHE A 105 21.39 -16.72 -31.95
C PHE A 105 22.86 -17.08 -32.17
N ARG A 106 23.72 -16.72 -31.24
CA ARG A 106 25.15 -17.02 -31.30
C ARG A 106 25.69 -17.39 -29.93
N ASN A 107 26.68 -18.25 -29.91
CA ASN A 107 27.42 -18.54 -28.71
C ASN A 107 28.31 -17.34 -28.31
N THR A 108 28.21 -16.90 -27.06
CA THR A 108 28.97 -15.77 -26.52
C THR A 108 29.46 -16.12 -25.12
N PRO A 109 30.74 -15.90 -24.77
CA PRO A 109 31.20 -16.05 -23.41
C PRO A 109 30.38 -15.18 -22.45
N GLN A 110 29.97 -15.73 -21.32
CA GLN A 110 29.15 -15.03 -20.34
C GLN A 110 29.65 -15.29 -18.93
N TRP A 111 29.36 -14.36 -18.03
CA TRP A 111 29.61 -14.48 -16.61
C TRP A 111 28.34 -14.84 -15.87
N PHE A 112 28.44 -15.82 -14.97
CA PHE A 112 27.28 -16.36 -14.25
C PHE A 112 27.52 -16.33 -12.74
N ILE A 113 26.44 -16.06 -12.00
CA ILE A 113 26.35 -16.43 -10.59
C ILE A 113 25.67 -17.80 -10.52
N SER A 114 26.41 -18.81 -10.01
CA SER A 114 25.84 -20.15 -9.90
C SER A 114 24.80 -20.22 -8.79
N MET A 115 23.65 -20.81 -9.10
CA MET A 115 22.59 -21.06 -8.13
C MET A 115 22.80 -22.33 -7.32
N SER A 116 23.51 -23.30 -7.86
CA SER A 116 23.65 -24.64 -7.28
C SER A 116 25.00 -24.90 -6.62
N GLU A 117 26.12 -24.55 -7.27
CA GLU A 117 27.47 -24.95 -6.83
C GLU A 117 27.85 -24.42 -5.43
N THR A 118 27.38 -23.21 -5.07
CA THR A 118 27.65 -22.61 -3.76
C THR A 118 26.50 -22.75 -2.78
N GLY A 119 25.42 -23.47 -3.15
CA GLY A 119 24.21 -23.62 -2.36
C GLY A 119 23.40 -22.32 -2.25
N LEU A 120 23.55 -21.39 -3.20
CA LEU A 120 22.85 -20.08 -3.17
C LEU A 120 21.33 -20.27 -3.22
N ARG A 121 20.83 -21.21 -4.05
CA ARG A 121 19.41 -21.51 -4.15
C ARG A 121 18.80 -21.87 -2.81
N ASP A 122 19.43 -22.82 -2.09
CA ASP A 122 18.93 -23.30 -0.81
C ASP A 122 18.95 -22.19 0.26
N LYS A 123 20.03 -21.39 0.28
CA LYS A 123 20.12 -20.20 1.16
C LYS A 123 19.01 -19.21 0.87
N ALA A 124 18.74 -18.90 -0.40
CA ALA A 124 17.71 -17.94 -0.79
C ALA A 124 16.31 -18.47 -0.49
N LEU A 125 16.03 -19.75 -0.74
CA LEU A 125 14.74 -20.37 -0.40
C LEU A 125 14.48 -20.32 1.11
N LYS A 126 15.48 -20.64 1.93
CA LYS A 126 15.39 -20.51 3.38
C LYS A 126 15.14 -19.06 3.82
N ALA A 127 15.88 -18.12 3.25
CA ALA A 127 15.71 -16.70 3.57
C ALA A 127 14.31 -16.18 3.19
N ILE A 128 13.70 -16.64 2.10
CA ILE A 128 12.31 -16.32 1.71
C ILE A 128 11.32 -16.73 2.81
N ASP A 129 11.54 -17.84 3.49
CA ASP A 129 10.66 -18.34 4.55
C ASP A 129 10.76 -17.53 5.84
N GLU A 130 11.87 -16.84 6.06
CA GLU A 130 12.11 -15.97 7.23
C GLU A 130 11.58 -14.53 7.04
N VAL A 131 11.20 -14.16 5.82
CA VAL A 131 10.68 -12.82 5.46
C VAL A 131 9.15 -12.78 5.57
N HIS A 132 8.61 -11.66 6.06
CA HIS A 132 7.19 -11.41 6.07
C HIS A 132 6.73 -10.80 4.74
N TRP A 133 5.73 -11.43 4.10
CA TRP A 133 5.22 -11.05 2.78
C TRP A 133 3.81 -10.47 2.88
N TYR A 134 3.60 -9.29 2.28
CA TYR A 134 2.31 -8.63 2.18
C TYR A 134 2.00 -8.30 0.70
N PRO A 135 1.01 -8.98 0.08
CA PRO A 135 0.20 -10.10 0.61
C PRO A 135 1.02 -11.40 0.77
N LYS A 136 0.55 -12.29 1.61
CA LYS A 136 1.20 -13.59 1.89
C LYS A 136 1.48 -14.42 0.64
N ALA A 137 0.67 -14.27 -0.41
CA ALA A 137 0.87 -14.94 -1.71
C ALA A 137 2.20 -14.58 -2.39
N GLY A 138 2.79 -13.42 -2.08
CA GLY A 138 4.09 -12.98 -2.57
C GLY A 138 5.21 -13.98 -2.27
N ARG A 139 5.18 -14.59 -1.07
CA ARG A 139 6.12 -15.64 -0.69
C ARG A 139 6.14 -16.82 -1.68
N ASN A 140 4.97 -17.36 -2.03
CA ASN A 140 4.89 -18.50 -2.94
C ASN A 140 5.36 -18.12 -4.35
N ARG A 141 5.08 -16.90 -4.78
CA ARG A 141 5.48 -16.41 -6.08
C ARG A 141 7.00 -16.32 -6.23
N ILE A 142 7.70 -15.67 -5.28
CA ILE A 142 9.16 -15.57 -5.34
C ILE A 142 9.85 -16.92 -5.10
N HIS A 143 9.29 -17.74 -4.22
CA HIS A 143 9.80 -19.08 -3.94
C HIS A 143 9.85 -19.91 -5.22
N ALA A 144 8.74 -20.03 -5.96
CA ALA A 144 8.69 -20.77 -7.22
C ALA A 144 9.65 -20.20 -8.29
N MET A 145 9.84 -18.89 -8.31
CA MET A 145 10.79 -18.23 -9.21
C MET A 145 12.25 -18.57 -8.87
N VAL A 146 12.61 -18.62 -7.60
CA VAL A 146 13.98 -18.96 -7.15
C VAL A 146 14.25 -20.45 -7.26
N GLU A 147 13.28 -21.31 -6.92
CA GLU A 147 13.37 -22.76 -7.01
C GLU A 147 13.74 -23.24 -8.41
N ASN A 148 13.11 -22.65 -9.43
CA ASN A 148 13.31 -23.03 -10.83
C ASN A 148 14.27 -22.08 -11.58
N ARG A 149 15.00 -21.21 -10.87
CA ARG A 149 15.87 -20.23 -11.51
C ARG A 149 17.14 -20.91 -12.03
N PRO A 150 17.50 -20.73 -13.33
CA PRO A 150 18.82 -21.10 -13.82
C PRO A 150 19.90 -20.19 -13.22
N ASP A 151 21.16 -20.52 -13.47
CA ASP A 151 22.29 -19.66 -13.13
C ASP A 151 22.08 -18.26 -13.71
N TRP A 152 22.46 -17.24 -12.96
CA TRP A 152 22.18 -15.85 -13.33
C TRP A 152 23.28 -15.28 -14.20
N VAL A 153 22.98 -15.04 -15.47
CA VAL A 153 23.88 -14.32 -16.40
C VAL A 153 23.96 -12.85 -16.01
N ILE A 154 25.11 -12.41 -15.51
CA ILE A 154 25.34 -11.04 -15.05
C ILE A 154 26.05 -10.15 -16.06
N SER A 155 26.68 -10.70 -17.09
CA SER A 155 27.41 -9.93 -18.11
C SER A 155 26.51 -9.43 -19.23
N ARG A 156 26.82 -8.24 -19.73
CA ARG A 156 26.14 -7.60 -20.87
C ARG A 156 27.19 -6.98 -21.82
N GLN A 157 27.03 -7.23 -23.11
CA GLN A 157 27.87 -6.69 -24.19
C GLN A 157 27.28 -5.34 -24.65
N ARG A 158 27.44 -4.30 -23.83
CA ARG A 158 26.91 -2.94 -24.07
C ARG A 158 27.95 -1.91 -23.67
N ALA A 159 27.88 -0.73 -24.29
CA ALA A 159 28.82 0.37 -24.05
C ALA A 159 28.51 1.18 -22.78
N TRP A 160 27.29 1.10 -22.23
CA TRP A 160 26.88 1.86 -21.04
C TRP A 160 26.47 0.94 -19.91
N GLY A 161 27.13 1.06 -18.76
CA GLY A 161 26.84 0.34 -17.53
C GLY A 161 28.05 0.24 -16.61
N VAL A 162 27.89 -0.38 -15.46
CA VAL A 162 28.98 -0.64 -14.50
C VAL A 162 29.84 -1.78 -15.04
N PRO A 163 31.18 -1.64 -15.16
CA PRO A 163 32.05 -2.67 -15.70
C PRO A 163 32.13 -3.92 -14.81
N LEU A 164 32.29 -5.06 -15.46
CA LEU A 164 32.67 -6.30 -14.79
C LEU A 164 34.19 -6.32 -14.60
N THR A 165 34.67 -5.87 -13.45
CA THR A 165 36.10 -5.59 -13.20
C THR A 165 36.91 -6.86 -12.91
N ILE A 166 37.09 -7.71 -13.92
CA ILE A 166 37.77 -9.01 -13.82
C ILE A 166 38.91 -9.07 -14.84
N PHE A 167 40.05 -9.65 -14.41
CA PHE A 167 41.12 -10.09 -15.27
C PHE A 167 41.12 -11.62 -15.40
N THR A 168 41.32 -12.14 -16.61
CA THR A 168 41.47 -13.57 -16.87
C THR A 168 42.85 -13.85 -17.48
N ALA A 169 43.49 -14.92 -17.02
CA ALA A 169 44.79 -15.32 -17.59
C ALA A 169 44.63 -15.85 -19.03
N LYS A 170 45.42 -15.35 -19.96
CA LYS A 170 45.38 -15.80 -21.37
C LYS A 170 45.75 -17.27 -21.55
N ALA A 171 46.55 -17.81 -20.63
CA ALA A 171 47.06 -19.19 -20.72
C ALA A 171 45.96 -20.25 -20.57
N ASP A 172 45.00 -20.04 -19.69
CA ASP A 172 44.01 -21.03 -19.30
C ASP A 172 42.62 -20.46 -19.00
N GLY A 173 42.41 -19.15 -19.12
CA GLY A 173 41.17 -18.47 -18.82
C GLY A 173 40.88 -18.34 -17.32
N ALA A 174 41.83 -18.64 -16.45
CA ALA A 174 41.63 -18.56 -14.99
C ALA A 174 41.39 -17.14 -14.52
N ILE A 175 40.43 -16.97 -13.59
CA ILE A 175 40.14 -15.65 -13.00
C ILE A 175 41.28 -15.26 -12.06
N LEU A 176 41.82 -14.06 -12.22
CA LEU A 176 42.76 -13.47 -11.28
C LEU A 176 42.04 -13.10 -9.98
N ARG A 177 42.42 -13.73 -8.89
CA ARG A 177 41.87 -13.48 -7.54
C ARG A 177 42.97 -12.95 -6.65
N ASP A 178 43.13 -11.64 -6.68
CA ASP A 178 44.16 -10.95 -5.90
C ASP A 178 43.57 -9.71 -5.21
N ALA A 179 43.75 -9.64 -3.88
CA ALA A 179 43.16 -8.59 -3.06
C ALA A 179 43.79 -7.21 -3.33
N GLU A 180 45.09 -7.16 -3.65
CA GLU A 180 45.77 -5.89 -3.94
C GLU A 180 45.37 -5.33 -5.31
N VAL A 181 45.17 -6.21 -6.32
CA VAL A 181 44.62 -5.84 -7.62
C VAL A 181 43.19 -5.28 -7.43
N ASN A 182 42.35 -5.98 -6.68
CA ASN A 182 40.98 -5.52 -6.41
C ASN A 182 40.99 -4.18 -5.67
N GLN A 183 41.89 -3.96 -4.70
CA GLN A 183 41.95 -2.68 -3.99
C GLN A 183 42.36 -1.53 -4.91
N ARG A 184 43.36 -1.73 -5.79
CA ARG A 184 43.74 -0.70 -6.78
C ARG A 184 42.60 -0.35 -7.75
N ILE A 185 41.76 -1.34 -8.12
CA ILE A 185 40.57 -1.09 -8.91
C ILE A 185 39.55 -0.26 -8.11
N VAL A 186 39.28 -0.63 -6.87
CA VAL A 186 38.36 0.12 -5.98
C VAL A 186 38.83 1.56 -5.80
N ASP A 187 40.12 1.78 -5.55
CA ASP A 187 40.69 3.11 -5.38
C ASP A 187 40.53 3.97 -6.65
N ALA A 188 40.82 3.41 -7.82
CA ALA A 188 40.65 4.10 -9.10
C ALA A 188 39.20 4.44 -9.41
N VAL A 189 38.28 3.52 -9.15
CA VAL A 189 36.83 3.74 -9.33
C VAL A 189 36.31 4.77 -8.33
N THR A 190 36.81 4.76 -7.10
CA THR A 190 36.46 5.76 -6.08
C THR A 190 36.90 7.16 -6.48
N GLU A 191 38.10 7.29 -7.09
CA GLU A 191 38.65 8.58 -7.52
C GLU A 191 38.00 9.10 -8.81
N LYS A 192 37.77 8.23 -9.81
CA LYS A 192 37.45 8.63 -11.21
C LYS A 192 36.09 8.10 -11.69
N GLY A 193 35.38 7.34 -10.90
CA GLY A 193 34.15 6.67 -11.30
C GLY A 193 34.40 5.36 -12.08
N ALA A 194 33.32 4.72 -12.51
CA ALA A 194 33.35 3.40 -13.15
C ALA A 194 34.13 3.36 -14.48
N ASP A 195 34.20 4.49 -15.19
CA ASP A 195 34.93 4.62 -16.45
C ASP A 195 36.45 4.43 -16.28
N ALA A 196 36.97 4.56 -15.04
CA ALA A 196 38.36 4.29 -14.70
C ALA A 196 38.81 2.89 -15.15
N TRP A 197 37.90 1.90 -15.15
CA TRP A 197 38.20 0.56 -15.64
C TRP A 197 38.61 0.51 -17.10
N PHE A 198 38.00 1.31 -17.94
CA PHE A 198 38.26 1.36 -19.40
C PHE A 198 39.35 2.34 -19.79
N ASP A 199 39.50 3.43 -19.01
CA ASP A 199 40.38 4.55 -19.35
C ASP A 199 41.80 4.43 -18.76
N THR A 200 42.01 3.51 -17.79
CA THR A 200 43.29 3.31 -17.10
C THR A 200 44.05 2.15 -17.73
N ASP A 201 45.38 2.30 -17.90
CA ASP A 201 46.23 1.20 -18.36
C ASP A 201 46.09 -0.02 -17.41
N PRO A 202 45.78 -1.21 -17.92
CA PRO A 202 45.65 -2.42 -17.14
C PRO A 202 46.82 -2.72 -16.19
N GLN A 203 48.04 -2.31 -16.60
CA GLN A 203 49.24 -2.51 -15.79
C GLN A 203 49.16 -1.76 -14.45
N VAL A 204 48.45 -0.64 -14.38
CA VAL A 204 48.26 0.12 -13.12
C VAL A 204 47.49 -0.70 -12.10
N PHE A 205 46.46 -1.41 -12.55
CA PHE A 205 45.69 -2.32 -11.66
C PHE A 205 46.50 -3.55 -11.27
N LEU A 206 47.19 -4.15 -12.22
CA LEU A 206 47.97 -5.36 -12.02
C LEU A 206 49.24 -5.15 -11.16
N GLY A 207 49.80 -3.90 -11.16
CA GLY A 207 51.00 -3.57 -10.39
C GLY A 207 52.23 -4.31 -10.89
N ASP A 208 53.21 -4.48 -10.00
CA ASP A 208 54.49 -5.14 -10.35
C ASP A 208 54.41 -6.70 -10.30
N ALA A 209 53.35 -7.25 -9.70
CA ALA A 209 53.21 -8.69 -9.49
C ALA A 209 52.77 -9.45 -10.76
N TYR A 210 52.10 -8.77 -11.69
CA TYR A 210 51.54 -9.36 -12.88
C TYR A 210 51.86 -8.47 -14.12
N LYS A 211 51.93 -9.08 -15.29
CA LYS A 211 52.14 -8.37 -16.55
C LYS A 211 50.83 -8.31 -17.33
N ALA A 212 50.48 -7.12 -17.82
CA ALA A 212 49.28 -6.92 -18.63
C ALA A 212 49.21 -7.78 -19.90
N GLU A 213 50.37 -8.15 -20.47
CA GLU A 213 50.45 -9.03 -21.62
C GLU A 213 49.93 -10.47 -21.37
N ASP A 214 49.92 -10.93 -20.09
CA ASP A 214 49.50 -12.27 -19.69
C ASP A 214 48.02 -12.38 -19.36
N PHE A 215 47.31 -11.24 -19.33
CA PHE A 215 45.91 -11.20 -18.92
C PHE A 215 45.01 -10.50 -19.94
N ASP A 216 43.77 -10.92 -20.03
CA ASP A 216 42.68 -10.23 -20.70
C ASP A 216 41.85 -9.47 -19.66
N GLN A 217 41.62 -8.18 -19.93
CA GLN A 217 40.72 -7.33 -19.16
C GLN A 217 39.31 -7.51 -19.71
N VAL A 218 38.36 -7.92 -18.85
CA VAL A 218 36.99 -8.10 -19.28
C VAL A 218 36.35 -6.75 -19.60
N SER A 219 35.73 -6.65 -20.78
CA SER A 219 35.11 -5.43 -21.29
C SER A 219 33.58 -5.42 -21.12
N ASP A 220 33.01 -6.52 -20.65
CA ASP A 220 31.56 -6.61 -20.37
C ASP A 220 31.14 -5.70 -19.20
N ILE A 221 29.88 -5.30 -19.22
CA ILE A 221 29.27 -4.56 -18.12
C ILE A 221 28.31 -5.48 -17.34
N LEU A 222 27.96 -5.09 -16.11
CA LEU A 222 27.00 -5.80 -15.29
C LEU A 222 25.55 -5.63 -15.79
N ASP A 223 24.73 -6.62 -15.52
CA ASP A 223 23.27 -6.50 -15.60
C ASP A 223 22.77 -5.41 -14.65
N VAL A 224 21.95 -4.49 -15.13
CA VAL A 224 21.38 -3.40 -14.31
C VAL A 224 20.60 -3.90 -13.09
N TRP A 225 20.10 -5.13 -13.12
CA TRP A 225 19.49 -5.75 -11.94
C TRP A 225 20.50 -6.11 -10.86
N PHE A 226 21.75 -6.34 -11.23
CA PHE A 226 22.86 -6.46 -10.28
C PHE A 226 23.15 -5.11 -9.63
N ASP A 227 23.27 -4.04 -10.42
CA ASP A 227 23.52 -2.69 -9.90
C ASP A 227 22.45 -2.26 -8.89
N SER A 228 21.19 -2.53 -9.18
CA SER A 228 20.08 -2.22 -8.26
C SER A 228 19.99 -3.19 -7.08
N GLY A 229 20.39 -4.42 -7.27
CA GLY A 229 20.31 -5.47 -6.24
C GLY A 229 21.20 -5.20 -5.05
N VAL A 230 22.41 -4.60 -5.27
CA VAL A 230 23.37 -4.26 -4.21
C VAL A 230 23.00 -3.00 -3.42
N THR A 231 21.81 -2.41 -3.63
CA THR A 231 21.34 -1.22 -2.89
C THR A 231 21.47 -1.37 -1.37
N HIS A 232 21.24 -2.57 -0.85
CA HIS A 232 21.39 -2.85 0.58
C HIS A 232 22.81 -2.60 1.09
N ALA A 233 23.84 -2.77 0.26
CA ALA A 233 25.22 -2.55 0.64
C ALA A 233 25.59 -1.05 0.61
N PHE A 234 25.37 -0.36 -0.51
CA PHE A 234 25.83 1.02 -0.66
C PHE A 234 24.87 2.06 -0.07
N VAL A 235 23.65 1.69 0.32
CA VAL A 235 22.71 2.59 1.02
C VAL A 235 22.58 2.20 2.49
N LEU A 236 22.14 0.98 2.78
CA LEU A 236 21.77 0.63 4.17
C LEU A 236 23.01 0.42 5.07
N GLU A 237 24.02 -0.30 4.58
CA GLU A 237 25.23 -0.57 5.35
C GLU A 237 26.21 0.62 5.35
N ALA A 238 26.25 1.39 4.27
CA ALA A 238 27.20 2.49 4.13
C ALA A 238 26.79 3.77 4.90
N ARG A 239 25.53 3.89 5.31
CA ARG A 239 25.01 5.08 6.00
C ARG A 239 24.84 4.81 7.49
N GLU A 240 25.41 5.66 8.34
CA GLU A 240 25.34 5.57 9.81
C GLU A 240 23.92 5.78 10.38
N ASP A 241 23.08 6.53 9.66
CA ASP A 241 21.68 6.81 10.03
C ASP A 241 20.69 5.72 9.60
N LEU A 242 21.16 4.68 8.92
CA LEU A 242 20.37 3.53 8.46
C LEU A 242 20.89 2.23 9.06
N HIS A 243 20.16 1.16 8.83
CA HIS A 243 20.57 -0.19 9.23
C HIS A 243 20.23 -1.24 8.18
N TRP A 244 20.91 -2.34 8.23
CA TRP A 244 20.69 -3.53 7.41
C TRP A 244 20.37 -4.73 8.34
N PRO A 245 19.42 -5.63 7.98
CA PRO A 245 18.53 -5.60 6.82
C PRO A 245 17.48 -4.49 6.91
N ALA A 246 16.93 -4.08 5.75
CA ALA A 246 15.83 -3.10 5.70
C ALA A 246 14.60 -3.61 6.46
N ASP A 247 13.88 -2.72 7.12
CA ASP A 247 12.60 -3.10 7.73
C ASP A 247 11.56 -3.43 6.67
N VAL A 248 11.52 -2.68 5.57
CA VAL A 248 10.55 -2.87 4.49
C VAL A 248 11.18 -2.61 3.12
N TYR A 249 10.97 -3.54 2.17
CA TYR A 249 11.04 -3.26 0.73
C TYR A 249 9.62 -3.13 0.19
N PHE A 250 9.36 -2.05 -0.56
CA PHE A 250 8.03 -1.72 -1.06
C PHE A 250 8.06 -1.33 -2.54
N GLU A 251 7.40 -2.14 -3.38
CA GLU A 251 7.31 -1.92 -4.84
C GLU A 251 6.13 -2.68 -5.46
N GLY A 252 5.98 -2.57 -6.78
CA GLY A 252 5.00 -3.31 -7.55
C GLY A 252 5.23 -4.83 -7.54
N SER A 253 4.18 -5.57 -7.76
CA SER A 253 4.20 -7.04 -7.75
C SER A 253 5.06 -7.67 -8.85
N ASP A 254 5.44 -6.92 -9.89
CA ASP A 254 6.39 -7.34 -10.93
C ASP A 254 7.83 -7.48 -10.40
N GLN A 255 8.18 -6.80 -9.31
CA GLN A 255 9.50 -6.83 -8.71
C GLN A 255 9.87 -8.15 -8.02
N HIS A 256 8.94 -9.09 -7.90
CA HIS A 256 9.29 -10.47 -7.54
C HIS A 256 10.26 -11.12 -8.55
N ARG A 257 10.23 -10.67 -9.82
CA ARG A 257 11.17 -11.08 -10.88
C ARG A 257 12.21 -10.00 -11.20
N GLY A 258 12.30 -8.97 -10.43
CA GLY A 258 13.23 -7.85 -10.58
C GLY A 258 14.02 -7.61 -9.30
N TRP A 259 13.90 -6.42 -8.75
CA TRP A 259 14.68 -5.92 -7.62
C TRP A 259 14.60 -6.80 -6.37
N PHE A 260 13.43 -7.31 -5.99
CA PHE A 260 13.33 -8.18 -4.80
C PHE A 260 14.17 -9.45 -4.95
N GLN A 261 14.18 -10.03 -6.16
CA GLN A 261 14.92 -11.26 -6.41
C GLN A 261 16.42 -11.01 -6.55
N SER A 262 16.86 -9.99 -7.28
CA SER A 262 18.28 -9.67 -7.43
C SER A 262 18.90 -9.31 -6.08
N SER A 263 18.26 -8.43 -5.31
CA SER A 263 18.73 -8.02 -3.98
C SER A 263 18.78 -9.21 -3.00
N LEU A 264 17.79 -10.11 -3.04
CA LEU A 264 17.80 -11.34 -2.25
C LEU A 264 19.00 -12.24 -2.58
N LEU A 265 19.23 -12.50 -3.86
CA LEU A 265 20.31 -13.39 -4.29
C LEU A 265 21.68 -12.83 -3.91
N GLU A 266 21.90 -11.55 -4.11
CA GLU A 266 23.18 -10.89 -3.77
C GLU A 266 23.43 -10.85 -2.27
N SER A 267 22.41 -10.52 -1.48
CA SER A 267 22.53 -10.55 -0.02
C SER A 267 22.75 -11.98 0.50
N CYS A 268 22.00 -12.96 0.02
CA CYS A 268 22.20 -14.36 0.39
C CYS A 268 23.57 -14.90 -0.03
N ALA A 269 24.09 -14.47 -1.19
CA ALA A 269 25.41 -14.90 -1.67
C ALA A 269 26.55 -14.32 -0.82
N THR A 270 26.44 -13.07 -0.38
CA THR A 270 27.53 -12.31 0.26
C THR A 270 27.38 -12.25 1.78
N ARG A 271 26.17 -12.32 2.33
CA ARG A 271 25.85 -12.15 3.75
C ARG A 271 25.07 -13.31 4.37
N GLY A 272 24.53 -14.21 3.53
CA GLY A 272 23.82 -15.42 3.96
C GLY A 272 22.37 -15.24 4.40
N VAL A 273 21.82 -14.00 4.35
CA VAL A 273 20.45 -13.68 4.76
C VAL A 273 19.78 -12.74 3.77
N ALA A 274 18.44 -12.60 3.86
CA ALA A 274 17.69 -11.64 3.05
C ALA A 274 18.07 -10.18 3.40
N PRO A 275 18.02 -9.24 2.43
CA PRO A 275 18.32 -7.83 2.68
C PRO A 275 17.17 -7.06 3.32
N TYR A 276 16.04 -7.71 3.57
CA TYR A 276 14.80 -7.12 4.07
C TYR A 276 14.08 -8.07 5.04
N LYS A 277 13.34 -7.49 6.00
CA LYS A 277 12.51 -8.22 6.98
C LYS A 277 11.07 -8.40 6.47
N ASN A 278 10.55 -7.36 5.80
CA ASN A 278 9.20 -7.34 5.25
C ASN A 278 9.24 -6.93 3.78
N VAL A 279 8.39 -7.54 2.97
CA VAL A 279 8.15 -7.14 1.57
C VAL A 279 6.69 -6.84 1.38
N ILE A 280 6.41 -5.63 0.94
CA ILE A 280 5.05 -5.17 0.60
C ILE A 280 4.98 -4.99 -0.91
N THR A 281 3.95 -5.56 -1.53
CA THR A 281 3.72 -5.38 -2.96
C THR A 281 2.37 -4.76 -3.24
N HIS A 282 2.34 -3.89 -4.25
CA HIS A 282 1.11 -3.29 -4.75
C HIS A 282 0.81 -3.72 -6.20
N GLY A 283 -0.46 -3.63 -6.58
CA GLY A 283 -0.92 -3.79 -7.95
C GLY A 283 -0.65 -2.54 -8.80
N PHE A 284 -1.16 -2.54 -10.03
CA PHE A 284 -1.02 -1.43 -10.96
C PHE A 284 -2.23 -0.49 -10.90
N THR A 285 -1.99 0.77 -11.25
CA THR A 285 -3.06 1.75 -11.39
C THR A 285 -3.70 1.64 -12.77
N MET A 286 -5.02 1.39 -12.77
CA MET A 286 -5.85 1.24 -13.95
C MET A 286 -6.78 2.45 -14.11
N ASP A 287 -7.29 2.67 -15.31
CA ASP A 287 -8.38 3.63 -15.50
C ASP A 287 -9.68 3.14 -14.82
N GLU A 288 -10.70 3.98 -14.79
CA GLU A 288 -11.99 3.68 -14.15
C GLU A 288 -12.67 2.41 -14.70
N LYS A 289 -12.37 2.04 -15.95
CA LYS A 289 -12.87 0.83 -16.61
C LYS A 289 -11.99 -0.40 -16.40
N GLY A 290 -10.91 -0.27 -15.63
CA GLY A 290 -9.95 -1.35 -15.36
C GLY A 290 -8.99 -1.63 -16.52
N LYS A 291 -8.75 -0.65 -17.41
CA LYS A 291 -7.76 -0.78 -18.49
C LYS A 291 -6.42 -0.15 -18.05
N LYS A 292 -5.33 -0.77 -18.50
CA LYS A 292 -3.99 -0.23 -18.30
C LYS A 292 -3.89 1.18 -18.87
N MET A 293 -3.39 2.11 -18.07
CA MET A 293 -3.16 3.49 -18.50
C MET A 293 -1.96 3.60 -19.41
N SER A 294 -2.09 4.37 -20.50
CA SER A 294 -0.96 4.73 -21.37
C SER A 294 -1.19 6.09 -22.01
N LYS A 295 -0.08 6.80 -22.31
CA LYS A 295 -0.13 8.09 -23.01
C LYS A 295 -0.73 7.94 -24.42
N SER A 296 -0.49 6.82 -25.09
CA SER A 296 -0.97 6.55 -26.44
C SER A 296 -2.50 6.34 -26.51
N ILE A 297 -3.12 5.85 -25.44
CA ILE A 297 -4.58 5.67 -25.34
C ILE A 297 -5.27 6.94 -24.82
N GLY A 298 -4.52 7.85 -24.19
CA GLY A 298 -5.04 9.10 -23.62
C GLY A 298 -5.87 8.91 -22.33
N ASN A 299 -5.79 7.75 -21.68
CA ASN A 299 -6.51 7.42 -20.45
C ASN A 299 -5.65 7.58 -19.18
N ALA A 300 -4.46 8.15 -19.29
CA ALA A 300 -3.58 8.36 -18.16
C ALA A 300 -4.08 9.52 -17.29
N VAL A 301 -4.21 9.29 -15.99
CA VAL A 301 -4.50 10.32 -14.99
C VAL A 301 -3.18 10.98 -14.57
N ASP A 302 -3.11 12.29 -14.73
CA ASP A 302 -1.97 13.09 -14.28
C ASP A 302 -2.16 13.46 -12.80
N PRO A 303 -1.32 12.92 -11.88
CA PRO A 303 -1.48 13.19 -10.46
C PRO A 303 -1.26 14.66 -10.10
N LEU A 304 -0.41 15.40 -10.82
CA LEU A 304 -0.18 16.82 -10.54
C LEU A 304 -1.42 17.67 -10.85
N LYS A 305 -2.13 17.37 -11.93
CA LYS A 305 -3.41 18.04 -12.22
C LYS A 305 -4.47 17.72 -11.19
N LEU A 306 -4.51 16.46 -10.72
CA LEU A 306 -5.44 16.06 -9.68
C LEU A 306 -5.15 16.75 -8.36
N ILE A 307 -3.87 16.89 -7.98
CA ILE A 307 -3.43 17.63 -6.80
C ILE A 307 -3.85 19.10 -6.89
N GLN A 308 -3.68 19.73 -8.05
CA GLN A 308 -4.11 21.13 -8.25
C GLN A 308 -5.62 21.33 -8.09
N GLN A 309 -6.42 20.34 -8.49
CA GLN A 309 -7.89 20.41 -8.43
C GLN A 309 -8.46 20.06 -7.05
N SER A 310 -7.90 19.04 -6.39
CA SER A 310 -8.52 18.39 -5.23
C SER A 310 -7.60 18.33 -4.00
N GLY A 311 -6.33 18.67 -4.15
CA GLY A 311 -5.33 18.53 -3.11
C GLY A 311 -4.70 17.12 -3.04
N ALA A 312 -3.48 17.03 -2.49
CA ALA A 312 -2.74 15.78 -2.36
C ALA A 312 -3.42 14.78 -1.42
N GLU A 313 -4.13 15.27 -0.41
CA GLU A 313 -4.84 14.46 0.58
C GLU A 313 -5.87 13.51 -0.06
N ILE A 314 -6.49 13.92 -1.16
CA ILE A 314 -7.50 13.08 -1.84
C ILE A 314 -6.84 11.87 -2.51
N ILE A 315 -5.64 12.05 -3.08
CA ILE A 315 -4.88 10.91 -3.66
C ILE A 315 -4.44 9.96 -2.54
N ARG A 316 -3.95 10.50 -1.43
CA ARG A 316 -3.53 9.70 -0.27
C ARG A 316 -4.71 8.91 0.30
N LEU A 317 -5.86 9.55 0.45
CA LEU A 317 -7.08 8.92 0.96
C LEU A 317 -7.59 7.83 0.00
N TRP A 318 -7.58 8.10 -1.32
CA TRP A 318 -7.91 7.11 -2.33
C TRP A 318 -7.00 5.88 -2.22
N THR A 319 -5.69 6.07 -2.12
CA THR A 319 -4.72 4.97 -2.01
C THR A 319 -5.02 4.03 -0.84
N VAL A 320 -5.30 4.59 0.35
CA VAL A 320 -5.59 3.78 1.55
C VAL A 320 -7.03 3.27 1.60
N SER A 321 -7.96 3.83 0.82
CA SER A 321 -9.34 3.35 0.73
C SER A 321 -9.48 2.08 -0.11
N CYS A 322 -8.49 1.80 -0.96
CA CYS A 322 -8.42 0.63 -1.82
C CYS A 322 -7.63 -0.52 -1.15
N ASP A 323 -7.79 -1.73 -1.69
CA ASP A 323 -6.85 -2.82 -1.45
C ASP A 323 -5.65 -2.63 -2.40
N TYR A 324 -4.56 -2.08 -1.88
CA TYR A 324 -3.38 -1.76 -2.69
C TYR A 324 -2.64 -3.01 -3.20
N SER A 325 -2.88 -4.19 -2.61
CA SER A 325 -2.26 -5.44 -3.08
C SER A 325 -2.79 -5.89 -4.45
N GLU A 326 -3.95 -5.39 -4.84
CA GLU A 326 -4.59 -5.63 -6.13
C GLU A 326 -4.49 -4.41 -7.05
N ASP A 327 -4.86 -4.58 -8.33
CA ASP A 327 -4.90 -3.48 -9.28
C ASP A 327 -5.95 -2.43 -8.88
N GLN A 328 -5.52 -1.18 -8.77
CA GLN A 328 -6.35 -0.07 -8.28
C GLN A 328 -6.93 0.72 -9.45
N ARG A 329 -8.22 1.04 -9.35
CA ARG A 329 -8.88 1.91 -10.33
C ARG A 329 -8.88 3.36 -9.85
N ILE A 330 -8.69 4.28 -10.80
CA ILE A 330 -8.80 5.71 -10.57
C ILE A 330 -9.62 6.36 -11.69
N GLY A 331 -10.49 7.31 -11.32
CA GLY A 331 -11.32 8.07 -12.25
C GLY A 331 -12.12 9.15 -11.54
N PRO A 332 -12.83 10.03 -12.28
CA PRO A 332 -13.53 11.18 -11.73
C PRO A 332 -14.53 10.85 -10.62
N GLU A 333 -15.34 9.80 -10.78
CA GLU A 333 -16.35 9.41 -9.77
C GLU A 333 -15.70 8.84 -8.51
N ILE A 334 -14.62 8.09 -8.64
CA ILE A 334 -13.85 7.55 -7.51
C ILE A 334 -13.21 8.69 -6.71
N ILE A 335 -12.62 9.67 -7.39
CA ILE A 335 -12.02 10.85 -6.75
C ILE A 335 -13.07 11.71 -6.08
N LYS A 336 -14.24 11.88 -6.70
CA LYS A 336 -15.37 12.60 -6.09
C LYS A 336 -15.84 11.93 -4.80
N ALA A 337 -16.01 10.59 -4.80
CA ALA A 337 -16.40 9.85 -3.60
C ALA A 337 -15.39 10.03 -2.45
N ASN A 338 -14.08 9.99 -2.76
CA ASN A 338 -13.02 10.25 -1.78
C ASN A 338 -13.02 11.71 -1.29
N THR A 339 -13.32 12.68 -2.17
CA THR A 339 -13.47 14.08 -1.79
C THR A 339 -14.63 14.27 -0.81
N ASP A 340 -15.76 13.61 -1.04
CA ASP A 340 -16.91 13.67 -0.16
C ASP A 340 -16.64 12.99 1.19
N ALA A 341 -15.92 11.87 1.19
CA ALA A 341 -15.45 11.22 2.42
C ALA A 341 -14.52 12.14 3.22
N TYR A 342 -13.53 12.75 2.56
CA TYR A 342 -12.61 13.71 3.16
C TYR A 342 -13.35 14.89 3.82
N ARG A 343 -14.36 15.48 3.13
CA ARG A 343 -15.16 16.57 3.67
C ARG A 343 -15.89 16.18 4.95
N LYS A 344 -16.45 14.96 5.01
CA LYS A 344 -17.10 14.44 6.23
C LYS A 344 -16.10 14.34 7.38
N MET A 345 -14.91 13.79 7.15
CA MET A 345 -13.86 13.68 8.17
C MET A 345 -13.42 15.09 8.64
N ARG A 346 -13.17 16.01 7.73
CA ARG A 346 -12.78 17.38 8.04
C ARG A 346 -13.84 18.12 8.86
N ASN A 347 -15.12 17.91 8.58
CA ASN A 347 -16.22 18.47 9.37
C ASN A 347 -16.22 17.95 10.82
N GLY A 348 -15.87 16.67 11.05
CA GLY A 348 -15.67 16.13 12.38
C GLY A 348 -14.59 16.86 13.17
N PHE A 349 -13.44 17.12 12.54
CA PHE A 349 -12.37 17.90 13.18
C PHE A 349 -12.76 19.35 13.42
N ARG A 350 -13.50 19.98 12.50
CA ARG A 350 -14.01 21.32 12.73
C ARG A 350 -14.94 21.40 13.95
N PHE A 351 -15.77 20.40 14.15
CA PHE A 351 -16.63 20.30 15.32
C PHE A 351 -15.81 20.13 16.62
N LEU A 352 -14.80 19.27 16.60
CA LEU A 352 -13.88 19.07 17.73
C LEU A 352 -13.15 20.37 18.09
N LEU A 353 -12.54 21.05 17.11
CA LEU A 353 -11.80 22.29 17.32
C LEU A 353 -12.70 23.38 17.93
N GLY A 354 -13.94 23.54 17.43
CA GLY A 354 -14.88 24.53 17.96
C GLY A 354 -15.29 24.24 19.41
N ASN A 355 -15.49 22.97 19.77
CA ASN A 355 -15.90 22.59 21.11
C ASN A 355 -14.75 22.42 22.10
N LEU A 356 -13.52 22.37 21.62
CA LEU A 356 -12.30 22.32 22.43
C LEU A 356 -11.59 23.67 22.52
N ALA A 357 -12.19 24.74 21.95
CA ALA A 357 -11.69 26.08 22.18
C ALA A 357 -11.64 26.36 23.69
N ASP A 358 -10.51 26.89 24.15
CA ASP A 358 -10.26 27.23 25.55
C ASP A 358 -10.40 26.03 26.54
N PHE A 359 -10.30 24.78 26.06
CA PHE A 359 -10.31 23.60 26.92
C PHE A 359 -9.02 23.55 27.75
N ASP A 360 -9.17 23.47 29.05
CA ASP A 360 -8.08 23.43 30.03
C ASP A 360 -8.06 22.08 30.78
N GLU A 361 -6.85 21.69 31.23
CA GLU A 361 -6.64 20.43 31.99
C GLU A 361 -7.48 20.37 33.28
N SER A 362 -7.81 21.53 33.88
CA SER A 362 -8.66 21.59 35.07
C SER A 362 -10.13 21.22 34.84
N GLU A 363 -10.56 21.23 33.56
CA GLU A 363 -11.91 20.77 33.18
C GLU A 363 -12.01 19.25 33.13
N LYS A 364 -10.89 18.52 33.09
CA LYS A 364 -10.90 17.07 32.96
C LYS A 364 -11.68 16.39 34.06
N VAL A 365 -12.40 15.36 33.67
CA VAL A 365 -13.20 14.51 34.55
C VAL A 365 -12.60 13.11 34.55
N ASP A 366 -12.43 12.54 35.73
CA ASP A 366 -11.96 11.16 35.84
C ASP A 366 -12.99 10.17 35.26
N VAL A 367 -12.50 9.10 34.61
CA VAL A 367 -13.35 8.12 33.92
C VAL A 367 -14.41 7.53 34.85
N ALA A 368 -14.10 7.35 36.13
CA ALA A 368 -15.03 6.81 37.13
C ALA A 368 -16.24 7.72 37.39
N ASP A 369 -16.04 9.04 37.21
CA ASP A 369 -17.08 10.06 37.48
C ASP A 369 -17.84 10.45 36.19
N MET A 370 -17.43 9.92 35.03
CA MET A 370 -18.08 10.24 33.76
C MET A 370 -19.44 9.56 33.63
N PRO A 371 -20.42 10.23 32.97
CA PRO A 371 -21.64 9.59 32.51
C PRO A 371 -21.37 8.36 31.61
N GLU A 372 -22.32 7.45 31.52
CA GLU A 372 -22.13 6.20 30.76
C GLU A 372 -21.85 6.41 29.27
N LEU A 373 -22.45 7.41 28.65
CA LEU A 373 -22.23 7.70 27.22
C LEU A 373 -20.75 8.05 26.95
N GLU A 374 -20.15 8.85 27.80
CA GLU A 374 -18.72 9.22 27.73
C GLU A 374 -17.84 8.01 27.90
N ARG A 375 -18.10 7.17 28.90
CA ARG A 375 -17.36 5.91 29.11
C ARG A 375 -17.53 4.94 27.94
N TYR A 376 -18.71 4.89 27.34
CA TYR A 376 -18.94 4.09 26.13
C TYR A 376 -18.09 4.58 24.94
N ILE A 377 -17.98 5.87 24.73
CA ILE A 377 -17.13 6.42 23.65
C ILE A 377 -15.65 6.17 23.93
N LEU A 378 -15.18 6.24 25.18
CA LEU A 378 -13.84 5.84 25.55
C LEU A 378 -13.58 4.34 25.28
N HIS A 379 -14.55 3.48 25.56
CA HIS A 379 -14.49 2.07 25.20
C HIS A 379 -14.31 1.89 23.69
N ARG A 380 -15.09 2.61 22.87
CA ARG A 380 -14.95 2.58 21.41
C ARG A 380 -13.56 3.06 20.93
N LEU A 381 -12.99 4.07 21.58
CA LEU A 381 -11.62 4.51 21.30
C LEU A 381 -10.58 3.41 21.63
N ALA A 382 -10.77 2.69 22.72
CA ALA A 382 -9.86 1.61 23.10
C ALA A 382 -9.89 0.42 22.11
N GLU A 383 -11.08 0.05 21.63
CA GLU A 383 -11.22 -0.94 20.57
C GLU A 383 -10.53 -0.49 19.26
N LEU A 384 -10.72 0.79 18.91
CA LEU A 384 -10.12 1.37 17.72
C LEU A 384 -8.60 1.47 17.83
N ASP A 385 -8.05 1.82 19.00
CA ASP A 385 -6.60 1.88 19.21
C ASP A 385 -5.95 0.52 18.95
N ALA A 386 -6.52 -0.55 19.50
CA ALA A 386 -6.06 -1.91 19.26
C ALA A 386 -6.12 -2.28 17.77
N LEU A 387 -7.24 -1.98 17.10
CA LEU A 387 -7.42 -2.23 15.68
C LEU A 387 -6.41 -1.43 14.83
N VAL A 388 -6.24 -0.15 15.11
CA VAL A 388 -5.36 0.74 14.34
C VAL A 388 -3.91 0.30 14.47
N ARG A 389 -3.43 0.01 15.69
CA ARG A 389 -2.06 -0.46 15.93
C ARG A 389 -1.79 -1.79 15.25
N ASP A 390 -2.69 -2.74 15.38
CA ASP A 390 -2.56 -4.05 14.73
C ASP A 390 -2.48 -3.91 13.21
N ASN A 391 -3.36 -3.13 12.61
CA ASN A 391 -3.41 -2.99 11.16
C ASN A 391 -2.30 -2.09 10.59
N TYR A 392 -1.74 -1.12 11.34
CA TYR A 392 -0.50 -0.45 10.95
C TYR A 392 0.70 -1.42 10.94
N ASN A 393 0.80 -2.30 11.95
CA ASN A 393 1.85 -3.31 11.99
C ASN A 393 1.74 -4.37 10.88
N HIS A 394 0.54 -4.59 10.34
CA HIS A 394 0.28 -5.52 9.25
C HIS A 394 0.06 -4.84 7.89
N PHE A 395 0.24 -3.51 7.83
CA PHE A 395 0.10 -2.70 6.61
C PHE A 395 -1.29 -2.79 5.95
N ASP A 396 -2.36 -3.07 6.74
CA ASP A 396 -3.74 -3.08 6.25
C ASP A 396 -4.40 -1.70 6.42
N PHE A 397 -3.96 -0.75 5.61
CA PHE A 397 -4.42 0.64 5.67
C PHE A 397 -5.91 0.79 5.33
N ARG A 398 -6.46 -0.11 4.51
CA ARG A 398 -7.87 -0.10 4.15
C ARG A 398 -8.78 -0.33 5.36
N LYS A 399 -8.43 -1.29 6.22
CA LYS A 399 -9.18 -1.52 7.47
C LYS A 399 -9.10 -0.33 8.41
N ILE A 400 -7.93 0.30 8.53
CA ILE A 400 -7.77 1.52 9.33
C ILE A 400 -8.70 2.61 8.81
N TYR A 401 -8.65 2.90 7.50
CA TYR A 401 -9.51 3.90 6.88
C TYR A 401 -10.99 3.62 7.12
N GLN A 402 -11.45 2.39 6.86
CA GLN A 402 -12.85 2.00 7.03
C GLN A 402 -13.33 2.16 8.48
N ALA A 403 -12.53 1.71 9.45
CA ALA A 403 -12.87 1.81 10.87
C ALA A 403 -12.93 3.26 11.32
N LEU A 404 -11.94 4.08 10.99
CA LEU A 404 -11.89 5.49 11.37
C LEU A 404 -12.97 6.32 10.67
N PHE A 405 -13.21 6.09 9.38
CA PHE A 405 -14.29 6.77 8.65
C PHE A 405 -15.67 6.42 9.23
N THR A 406 -15.92 5.16 9.55
CA THR A 406 -17.18 4.73 10.18
C THR A 406 -17.32 5.35 11.57
N PHE A 407 -16.29 5.30 12.38
CA PHE A 407 -16.31 5.92 13.70
C PHE A 407 -16.62 7.42 13.62
N MET A 408 -15.93 8.16 12.75
CA MET A 408 -16.14 9.61 12.60
C MET A 408 -17.52 9.97 12.08
N THR A 409 -18.10 9.16 11.18
CA THR A 409 -19.39 9.50 10.55
C THR A 409 -20.59 8.93 11.28
N VAL A 410 -20.50 7.72 11.83
CA VAL A 410 -21.61 7.01 12.46
C VAL A 410 -21.58 7.15 13.99
N ASP A 411 -20.43 6.86 14.61
CA ASP A 411 -20.35 6.89 16.07
C ASP A 411 -20.19 8.33 16.61
N LEU A 412 -19.43 9.16 15.93
CA LEU A 412 -19.24 10.55 16.37
C LEU A 412 -20.31 11.49 15.79
N SER A 413 -20.33 11.70 14.47
CA SER A 413 -21.15 12.76 13.85
C SER A 413 -22.66 12.50 14.01
N ALA A 414 -23.12 11.28 13.67
CA ALA A 414 -24.55 10.94 13.67
C ALA A 414 -25.08 10.48 15.05
N PHE A 415 -24.19 10.25 16.01
CA PHE A 415 -24.56 9.76 17.31
C PHE A 415 -24.02 10.66 18.42
N TYR A 416 -22.76 10.53 18.82
CA TYR A 416 -22.22 11.19 20.00
C TYR A 416 -22.27 12.72 19.94
N PHE A 417 -21.77 13.32 18.87
CA PHE A 417 -21.78 14.77 18.72
C PHE A 417 -23.20 15.32 18.63
N ASP A 418 -24.09 14.60 17.94
CA ASP A 418 -25.47 15.02 17.78
C ASP A 418 -26.22 15.03 19.12
N ILE A 419 -26.03 13.99 19.93
CA ILE A 419 -26.61 13.90 21.30
C ILE A 419 -26.03 15.02 22.20
N ARG A 420 -24.73 15.27 22.14
CA ARG A 420 -24.06 16.20 23.05
C ARG A 420 -24.12 17.68 22.63
N LYS A 421 -24.72 18.00 21.47
CA LYS A 421 -24.88 19.41 21.05
C LYS A 421 -25.60 20.24 22.10
N ASP A 422 -26.70 19.76 22.64
CA ASP A 422 -27.48 20.47 23.66
C ASP A 422 -26.63 20.72 24.92
N THR A 423 -25.99 19.70 25.46
CA THR A 423 -25.07 19.78 26.61
C THR A 423 -23.93 20.78 26.35
N LEU A 424 -23.27 20.69 25.21
CA LEU A 424 -22.11 21.53 24.89
C LEU A 424 -22.46 23.01 24.75
N TYR A 425 -23.65 23.33 24.22
CA TYR A 425 -24.05 24.67 23.91
C TYR A 425 -24.99 25.32 24.95
N CYS A 426 -25.69 24.52 25.73
CA CYS A 426 -26.72 25.00 26.62
C CYS A 426 -26.44 24.84 28.11
N ASP A 427 -25.60 23.87 28.51
CA ASP A 427 -25.24 23.68 29.92
C ASP A 427 -24.22 24.72 30.42
N THR A 428 -24.17 24.92 31.75
CA THR A 428 -23.18 25.77 32.42
C THR A 428 -21.76 25.23 32.20
N HIS A 429 -20.76 26.10 32.31
CA HIS A 429 -19.35 25.69 32.18
C HIS A 429 -18.93 24.64 33.23
N ALA A 430 -19.52 24.66 34.42
CA ALA A 430 -19.22 23.75 35.52
C ALA A 430 -19.98 22.43 35.45
N SER A 431 -20.94 22.26 34.51
CA SER A 431 -21.69 21.02 34.34
C SER A 431 -20.79 19.81 34.17
N LEU A 432 -21.04 18.74 34.94
CA LEU A 432 -20.30 17.50 34.84
C LEU A 432 -20.40 16.90 33.46
N GLU A 433 -21.59 16.86 32.90
CA GLU A 433 -21.85 16.32 31.55
C GLU A 433 -21.09 17.06 30.47
N ARG A 434 -21.07 18.42 30.53
CA ARG A 434 -20.33 19.24 29.57
C ARG A 434 -18.82 19.03 29.69
N ARG A 435 -18.28 19.04 30.91
CA ARG A 435 -16.86 18.81 31.18
C ARG A 435 -16.43 17.40 30.76
N ALA A 436 -17.23 16.36 31.09
CA ALA A 436 -16.99 14.99 30.69
C ALA A 436 -17.01 14.84 29.16
N ALA A 437 -17.98 15.44 28.48
CA ALA A 437 -18.05 15.46 27.02
C ALA A 437 -16.80 16.11 26.39
N ARG A 438 -16.34 17.26 26.90
CA ARG A 438 -15.12 17.93 26.43
C ARG A 438 -13.87 17.11 26.73
N THR A 439 -13.79 16.43 27.88
CA THR A 439 -12.69 15.51 28.21
C THR A 439 -12.59 14.37 27.20
N VAL A 440 -13.73 13.75 26.85
CA VAL A 440 -13.75 12.69 25.83
C VAL A 440 -13.43 13.23 24.44
N MET A 441 -13.89 14.43 24.08
CA MET A 441 -13.54 15.08 22.83
C MET A 441 -12.04 15.39 22.73
N ASP A 442 -11.38 15.71 23.84
CA ASP A 442 -9.93 15.87 23.91
C ASP A 442 -9.21 14.56 23.58
N ALA A 443 -9.65 13.45 24.19
CA ALA A 443 -9.11 12.13 23.89
C ALA A 443 -9.34 11.72 22.42
N ILE A 444 -10.55 11.94 21.89
CA ILE A 444 -10.89 11.72 20.47
C ILE A 444 -9.97 12.52 19.57
N PHE A 445 -9.75 13.80 19.86
CA PHE A 445 -8.88 14.68 19.08
C PHE A 445 -7.46 14.13 19.02
N HIS A 446 -6.88 13.78 20.16
CA HIS A 446 -5.53 13.24 20.23
C HIS A 446 -5.38 11.89 19.54
N CYS A 447 -6.35 11.01 19.66
CA CYS A 447 -6.35 9.72 18.97
C CYS A 447 -6.44 9.90 17.46
N LEU A 448 -7.48 10.61 16.99
CA LEU A 448 -7.75 10.74 15.55
C LEU A 448 -6.66 11.52 14.81
N THR A 449 -6.14 12.61 15.38
CA THR A 449 -5.07 13.38 14.73
C THR A 449 -3.81 12.55 14.53
N ARG A 450 -3.42 11.75 15.53
CA ARG A 450 -2.21 10.93 15.47
C ARG A 450 -2.40 9.67 14.64
N TRP A 451 -3.57 9.04 14.68
CA TRP A 451 -3.86 7.86 13.85
C TRP A 451 -3.98 8.22 12.36
N LEU A 452 -4.48 9.41 12.04
CA LEU A 452 -4.66 9.87 10.67
C LEU A 452 -3.44 10.65 10.12
N ALA A 453 -2.51 11.09 10.95
CA ALA A 453 -1.33 11.82 10.51
C ALA A 453 -0.53 11.11 9.41
N PRO A 454 -0.32 9.77 9.44
CA PRO A 454 0.35 9.08 8.35
C PRO A 454 -0.43 9.08 7.02
N ILE A 455 -1.75 9.29 7.06
CA ILE A 455 -2.65 9.24 5.91
C ILE A 455 -2.95 10.65 5.40
N LEU A 456 -3.49 11.51 6.26
CA LEU A 456 -3.89 12.90 5.97
C LEU A 456 -2.84 13.87 6.55
N CYS A 457 -1.62 13.80 6.01
CA CYS A 457 -0.44 14.45 6.58
C CYS A 457 -0.60 15.95 6.80
N PHE A 458 -1.06 16.66 5.77
CA PHE A 458 -1.21 18.11 5.81
C PHE A 458 -2.40 18.54 6.65
N THR A 459 -3.52 17.82 6.52
CA THR A 459 -4.74 18.15 7.26
C THR A 459 -4.55 17.93 8.76
N MET A 460 -3.90 16.85 9.16
CA MET A 460 -3.67 16.58 10.58
C MET A 460 -2.69 17.57 11.20
N GLU A 461 -1.69 18.00 10.46
CA GLU A 461 -0.81 19.08 10.90
C GLU A 461 -1.58 20.40 11.07
N GLU A 462 -2.38 20.80 10.06
CA GLU A 462 -3.23 22.00 10.14
C GLU A 462 -4.18 21.94 11.34
N VAL A 463 -4.84 20.82 11.56
CA VAL A 463 -5.76 20.61 12.69
C VAL A 463 -5.03 20.70 14.04
N TYR A 464 -3.88 20.06 14.14
CA TYR A 464 -3.06 20.06 15.37
C TYR A 464 -2.56 21.48 15.71
N GLN A 465 -1.98 22.17 14.72
CA GLN A 465 -1.49 23.53 14.86
C GLN A 465 -2.63 24.55 15.13
N SER A 466 -3.82 24.32 14.58
CA SER A 466 -5.00 25.14 14.86
C SER A 466 -5.42 25.11 16.33
N ARG A 467 -5.16 24.02 17.03
CA ARG A 467 -5.48 23.87 18.45
C ARG A 467 -4.36 24.37 19.37
N PHE A 468 -3.12 23.98 19.09
CA PHE A 468 -1.98 24.19 20.01
C PHE A 468 -1.06 25.35 19.61
N GLY A 469 -1.23 25.90 18.40
CA GLY A 469 -0.39 26.96 17.85
C GLY A 469 0.91 26.44 17.24
N GLN A 470 1.55 27.28 16.42
CA GLN A 470 2.77 26.93 15.67
C GLN A 470 4.04 26.82 16.56
N SER A 471 3.95 27.15 17.83
CA SER A 471 5.05 27.02 18.79
C SER A 471 5.19 25.58 19.34
N GLN A 472 4.23 24.74 19.08
CA GLN A 472 4.25 23.32 19.47
C GLN A 472 4.92 22.47 18.39
N ASP A 473 5.44 21.30 18.82
CA ASP A 473 5.98 20.31 17.91
C ASP A 473 4.90 19.85 16.92
N SER A 474 5.35 19.44 15.73
CA SER A 474 4.49 18.87 14.70
C SER A 474 3.77 17.61 15.20
N VAL A 475 2.53 17.40 14.71
CA VAL A 475 1.79 16.14 14.95
C VAL A 475 2.60 14.91 14.50
N HIS A 476 3.46 15.07 13.50
CA HIS A 476 4.31 13.99 12.96
C HIS A 476 5.45 13.58 13.90
N LEU A 477 5.75 14.37 14.92
CA LEU A 477 6.70 14.04 15.98
C LEU A 477 6.01 13.41 17.21
N GLN A 478 4.68 13.30 17.18
CA GLN A 478 3.92 12.71 18.27
C GLN A 478 3.81 11.19 18.10
N THR A 479 3.92 10.46 19.20
CA THR A 479 3.55 9.03 19.25
C THR A 479 2.03 8.86 19.36
N PHE A 480 1.51 7.68 19.09
CA PHE A 480 0.08 7.40 19.30
C PHE A 480 -0.32 7.67 20.74
N TYR A 481 -1.49 8.28 20.90
CA TYR A 481 -2.00 8.67 22.21
C TYR A 481 -2.13 7.45 23.13
N PRO A 482 -1.69 7.53 24.41
CA PRO A 482 -1.83 6.43 25.35
C PRO A 482 -3.29 6.24 25.71
N VAL A 483 -3.88 5.14 25.26
CA VAL A 483 -5.25 4.75 25.59
C VAL A 483 -5.23 3.91 26.87
N GLY A 484 -6.09 4.27 27.83
CA GLY A 484 -6.14 3.58 29.12
C GLY A 484 -6.78 2.20 28.99
N GLU A 485 -6.17 1.17 29.59
CA GLU A 485 -6.75 -0.19 29.67
C GLU A 485 -8.11 -0.18 30.39
N THR A 486 -8.29 0.74 31.33
CA THR A 486 -9.54 0.92 32.09
C THR A 486 -10.70 1.45 31.24
N TRP A 487 -10.46 1.87 29.98
CA TRP A 487 -11.54 2.29 29.08
C TRP A 487 -12.34 1.13 28.52
N LEU A 488 -11.76 -0.08 28.48
CA LEU A 488 -12.46 -1.25 27.97
C LEU A 488 -13.52 -1.74 28.98
N ASP A 489 -14.78 -1.71 28.57
CA ASP A 489 -15.93 -2.21 29.33
C ASP A 489 -16.92 -2.91 28.36
N ALA A 490 -16.76 -4.21 28.20
CA ALA A 490 -17.59 -5.01 27.31
C ALA A 490 -19.06 -5.06 27.76
N SER A 491 -19.33 -4.96 29.07
CA SER A 491 -20.69 -4.94 29.62
C SER A 491 -21.40 -3.65 29.21
N LEU A 492 -20.72 -2.51 29.36
CA LEU A 492 -21.22 -1.21 28.95
C LEU A 492 -21.44 -1.16 27.44
N ALA A 493 -20.51 -1.71 26.64
CA ALA A 493 -20.65 -1.79 25.19
C ALA A 493 -21.92 -2.54 24.78
N SER A 494 -22.16 -3.73 25.36
CA SER A 494 -23.35 -4.53 25.08
C SER A 494 -24.65 -3.78 25.48
N LYS A 495 -24.63 -3.05 26.60
CA LYS A 495 -25.75 -2.18 26.99
C LYS A 495 -26.03 -1.10 25.96
N TRP A 496 -24.98 -0.39 25.50
CA TRP A 496 -25.15 0.69 24.55
C TRP A 496 -25.50 0.23 23.14
N GLU A 497 -25.14 -0.98 22.71
CA GLU A 497 -25.64 -1.57 21.47
C GLU A 497 -27.18 -1.71 21.48
N LYS A 498 -27.74 -2.15 22.61
CA LYS A 498 -29.20 -2.23 22.80
C LYS A 498 -29.85 -0.85 22.81
N ILE A 499 -29.25 0.13 23.49
CA ILE A 499 -29.75 1.52 23.51
C ILE A 499 -29.70 2.11 22.07
N ARG A 500 -28.63 1.90 21.32
CA ARG A 500 -28.53 2.34 19.92
C ARG A 500 -29.59 1.67 19.04
N THR A 501 -29.90 0.42 19.29
CA THR A 501 -30.97 -0.31 18.58
C THR A 501 -32.34 0.33 18.86
N LEU A 502 -32.67 0.63 20.11
CA LEU A 502 -33.90 1.37 20.48
C LEU A 502 -33.96 2.75 19.83
N ARG A 503 -32.86 3.52 19.93
CA ARG A 503 -32.74 4.84 19.28
C ARG A 503 -33.01 4.77 17.78
N ARG A 504 -32.53 3.72 17.09
CA ARG A 504 -32.76 3.52 15.65
C ARG A 504 -34.23 3.41 15.29
N VAL A 505 -35.03 2.72 16.12
CA VAL A 505 -36.49 2.63 15.91
C VAL A 505 -37.16 4.00 16.13
N VAL A 506 -36.79 4.69 17.21
CA VAL A 506 -37.31 6.04 17.49
C VAL A 506 -36.99 7.02 16.38
N THR A 507 -35.72 7.10 15.98
CA THR A 507 -35.31 8.02 14.91
C THR A 507 -35.93 7.66 13.56
N GLY A 508 -36.15 6.37 13.28
CA GLY A 508 -36.88 5.91 12.09
C GLY A 508 -38.32 6.39 12.04
N ALA A 509 -39.04 6.30 13.18
CA ALA A 509 -40.40 6.82 13.30
C ALA A 509 -40.45 8.34 13.08
N LEU A 510 -39.55 9.09 13.72
CA LEU A 510 -39.50 10.55 13.62
C LEU A 510 -39.09 11.04 12.24
N GLU A 511 -38.31 10.27 11.47
CA GLU A 511 -37.95 10.63 10.10
C GLU A 511 -39.16 10.54 9.15
N ILE A 512 -40.11 9.64 9.40
CA ILE A 512 -41.39 9.59 8.66
C ILE A 512 -42.18 10.87 8.96
N GLU A 513 -42.32 11.26 10.25
CA GLU A 513 -43.00 12.46 10.67
C GLU A 513 -42.41 13.72 10.01
N ARG A 514 -41.08 13.78 9.93
CA ARG A 514 -40.36 14.89 9.28
C ARG A 514 -40.59 14.91 7.77
N ARG A 515 -40.51 13.75 7.10
CA ARG A 515 -40.74 13.62 5.65
C ARG A 515 -42.16 14.04 5.28
N GLU A 516 -43.13 13.74 6.14
CA GLU A 516 -44.52 14.13 5.96
C GLU A 516 -44.84 15.53 6.49
N LYS A 517 -43.81 16.24 6.97
CA LYS A 517 -43.88 17.64 7.47
C LYS A 517 -44.86 17.81 8.65
N ARG A 518 -45.08 16.74 9.44
CA ARG A 518 -45.82 16.85 10.71
C ARG A 518 -44.97 17.43 11.83
N ILE A 519 -43.65 17.25 11.76
CA ILE A 519 -42.65 17.95 12.58
C ILE A 519 -41.60 18.60 11.70
N GLY A 520 -41.01 19.71 12.15
CA GLY A 520 -39.85 20.36 11.53
C GLY A 520 -38.52 19.86 12.13
N SER A 521 -38.54 19.45 13.40
CA SER A 521 -37.39 18.96 14.17
C SER A 521 -37.83 17.85 15.10
N SER A 522 -36.91 16.89 15.40
CA SER A 522 -37.14 15.85 16.41
C SER A 522 -37.40 16.42 17.81
N LEU A 523 -36.93 17.63 18.10
CA LEU A 523 -37.21 18.34 19.34
C LEU A 523 -38.68 18.82 19.47
N GLU A 524 -39.50 18.72 18.44
CA GLU A 524 -40.94 18.95 18.50
C GLU A 524 -41.72 17.71 18.92
N ALA A 525 -41.05 16.59 19.07
CA ALA A 525 -41.68 15.30 19.38
C ALA A 525 -41.56 14.88 20.86
N ALA A 526 -42.56 14.12 21.29
CA ALA A 526 -42.66 13.42 22.57
C ALA A 526 -43.16 11.99 22.32
N PRO A 527 -42.38 11.10 21.66
CA PRO A 527 -42.84 9.79 21.23
C PRO A 527 -43.12 8.88 22.45
N ILE A 528 -44.13 7.98 22.31
CA ILE A 528 -44.31 6.84 23.20
C ILE A 528 -43.59 5.64 22.56
N VAL A 529 -42.70 5.03 23.32
CA VAL A 529 -41.91 3.86 22.91
C VAL A 529 -42.35 2.65 23.70
N TYR A 530 -42.91 1.68 23.02
CA TYR A 530 -43.31 0.39 23.59
C TYR A 530 -42.17 -0.60 23.45
N VAL A 531 -41.77 -1.26 24.55
CA VAL A 531 -40.67 -2.22 24.58
C VAL A 531 -41.21 -3.50 25.26
N GLY A 532 -41.56 -4.49 24.46
CA GLY A 532 -42.10 -5.77 24.93
C GLY A 532 -41.04 -6.74 25.47
N SER A 533 -39.76 -6.45 25.27
CA SER A 533 -38.63 -7.23 25.77
C SER A 533 -38.09 -6.65 27.07
N ASP A 534 -38.14 -7.44 28.18
CA ASP A 534 -37.58 -7.04 29.48
C ASP A 534 -36.10 -6.67 29.40
N ASP A 535 -35.32 -7.37 28.58
CA ASP A 535 -33.90 -7.14 28.40
C ASP A 535 -33.60 -5.81 27.67
N LEU A 536 -34.42 -5.43 26.71
CA LEU A 536 -34.33 -4.13 26.05
C LEU A 536 -34.90 -3.00 26.92
N PHE A 537 -35.95 -3.26 27.69
CA PHE A 537 -36.48 -2.26 28.61
C PHE A 537 -35.49 -1.95 29.75
N ALA A 538 -34.85 -2.97 30.31
CA ALA A 538 -33.92 -2.81 31.43
C ALA A 538 -32.76 -1.84 31.12
N VAL A 539 -32.27 -1.76 29.85
CA VAL A 539 -31.16 -0.87 29.48
C VAL A 539 -31.58 0.60 29.42
N THR A 540 -32.89 0.92 29.39
CA THR A 540 -33.41 2.30 29.37
C THR A 540 -33.52 2.89 30.76
N VAL A 541 -33.59 2.05 31.78
CA VAL A 541 -33.77 2.49 33.18
C VAL A 541 -32.55 3.32 33.62
N GLY A 542 -32.81 4.51 34.13
CA GLY A 542 -31.79 5.45 34.58
C GLY A 542 -31.06 6.19 33.46
N GLN A 543 -31.47 5.99 32.19
CA GLN A 543 -30.93 6.75 31.04
C GLN A 543 -31.85 7.93 30.67
N ASN A 544 -31.28 9.06 30.33
CA ASN A 544 -32.03 10.15 29.73
C ASN A 544 -32.31 9.85 28.24
N MET A 545 -33.30 9.03 27.97
CA MET A 545 -33.64 8.59 26.64
C MET A 545 -34.14 9.74 25.74
N ALA A 546 -34.70 10.82 26.32
CA ALA A 546 -35.10 11.98 25.57
C ALA A 546 -33.87 12.67 24.90
N ASP A 547 -32.81 12.84 25.67
CA ASP A 547 -31.56 13.41 25.14
C ASP A 547 -30.90 12.45 24.13
N ILE A 548 -30.87 11.15 24.45
CA ILE A 548 -30.30 10.13 23.56
C ILE A 548 -31.04 10.07 22.21
N CYS A 549 -32.37 10.22 22.22
CA CYS A 549 -33.21 10.25 21.01
C CYS A 549 -33.35 11.65 20.39
N ILE A 550 -32.83 12.69 21.05
CA ILE A 550 -32.92 14.10 20.64
C ILE A 550 -34.38 14.54 20.48
N THR A 551 -35.18 14.25 21.51
CA THR A 551 -36.57 14.66 21.61
C THR A 551 -36.77 15.57 22.82
N SER A 552 -37.85 16.37 22.87
CA SER A 552 -38.14 17.18 24.03
C SER A 552 -38.60 16.35 25.22
N GLN A 553 -39.40 15.33 24.94
CA GLN A 553 -39.93 14.38 25.93
C GLN A 553 -39.94 12.99 25.29
N ILE A 554 -40.01 11.94 26.11
CA ILE A 554 -40.15 10.55 25.67
C ILE A 554 -40.85 9.76 26.80
N ASP A 555 -41.79 8.90 26.43
CA ASP A 555 -42.44 7.98 27.35
C ASP A 555 -42.08 6.54 26.94
N ILE A 556 -41.43 5.77 27.82
CA ILE A 556 -41.01 4.40 27.54
C ILE A 556 -41.82 3.43 28.39
N ARG A 557 -42.52 2.51 27.73
CA ARG A 557 -43.43 1.56 28.38
C ARG A 557 -42.94 0.13 28.21
N ALA A 558 -42.91 -0.62 29.31
CA ALA A 558 -42.66 -2.06 29.32
C ALA A 558 -43.90 -2.83 28.85
N GLU A 559 -44.32 -2.62 27.63
CA GLU A 559 -45.55 -3.17 27.05
C GLU A 559 -45.30 -3.62 25.62
N ALA A 560 -46.08 -4.58 25.13
CA ALA A 560 -46.04 -4.96 23.70
C ALA A 560 -46.53 -3.78 22.82
N PRO A 561 -45.88 -3.54 21.68
CA PRO A 561 -46.27 -2.45 20.80
C PRO A 561 -47.68 -2.67 20.21
N PRO A 562 -48.50 -1.60 20.11
CA PRO A 562 -49.80 -1.68 19.43
C PRO A 562 -49.57 -1.91 17.91
N ALA A 563 -50.62 -2.44 17.26
CA ALA A 563 -50.51 -2.87 15.86
C ALA A 563 -50.22 -1.73 14.84
N ASP A 564 -50.50 -0.50 15.21
CA ASP A 564 -50.29 0.70 14.41
C ASP A 564 -48.99 1.45 14.76
N ALA A 565 -48.21 0.95 15.73
CA ALA A 565 -46.93 1.52 16.08
C ALA A 565 -45.89 1.29 14.95
N PHE A 566 -45.03 2.29 14.71
CA PHE A 566 -43.90 2.11 13.81
C PHE A 566 -42.91 1.10 14.44
N SER A 567 -42.46 0.14 13.65
CA SER A 567 -41.44 -0.83 14.03
C SER A 567 -40.46 -1.07 12.89
N LEU A 568 -39.31 -1.66 13.19
CA LEU A 568 -38.33 -2.13 12.18
C LEU A 568 -38.37 -3.66 12.13
N GLU A 569 -38.34 -4.24 10.94
CA GLU A 569 -38.42 -5.70 10.74
C GLU A 569 -37.35 -6.49 11.47
N ASP A 570 -36.16 -5.89 11.63
CA ASP A 570 -35.01 -6.49 12.31
C ASP A 570 -34.95 -6.18 13.84
N VAL A 571 -35.93 -5.48 14.40
CA VAL A 571 -36.01 -5.15 15.82
C VAL A 571 -37.37 -5.61 16.35
N ALA A 572 -37.41 -6.84 16.86
CA ALA A 572 -38.60 -7.39 17.44
C ALA A 572 -39.01 -6.66 18.73
N ASP A 573 -40.32 -6.66 19.02
CA ASP A 573 -40.92 -6.21 20.29
C ASP A 573 -40.66 -4.73 20.65
N VAL A 574 -40.29 -3.89 19.66
CA VAL A 574 -40.15 -2.43 19.84
C VAL A 574 -41.06 -1.71 18.85
N GLY A 575 -41.89 -0.83 19.37
CA GLY A 575 -42.76 0.01 18.54
C GLY A 575 -42.82 1.43 19.06
N VAL A 576 -42.98 2.39 18.14
CA VAL A 576 -42.99 3.82 18.44
C VAL A 576 -44.27 4.46 17.92
N VAL A 577 -44.96 5.19 18.78
CA VAL A 577 -46.10 6.04 18.42
C VAL A 577 -45.64 7.49 18.53
N PRO A 578 -45.44 8.21 17.42
CA PRO A 578 -45.03 9.60 17.44
C PRO A 578 -46.13 10.49 18.08
N GLN A 579 -45.71 11.42 18.93
CA GLN A 579 -46.55 12.46 19.49
C GLN A 579 -45.83 13.79 19.49
N MET A 580 -46.59 14.89 19.51
CA MET A 580 -46.04 16.25 19.64
C MET A 580 -45.72 16.54 21.11
N ALA A 581 -44.61 17.24 21.33
CA ALA A 581 -44.29 17.72 22.68
C ALA A 581 -45.20 18.83 23.12
N GLU A 582 -45.59 18.81 24.41
CA GLU A 582 -46.46 19.82 25.03
C GLU A 582 -45.64 20.91 25.71
N GLY A 583 -46.11 22.17 25.62
CA GLY A 583 -45.45 23.32 26.24
C GLY A 583 -45.03 24.40 25.26
N GLN A 584 -44.07 25.22 25.67
CA GLN A 584 -43.49 26.32 24.87
C GLN A 584 -42.06 25.93 24.46
N LYS A 585 -41.63 26.44 23.29
CA LYS A 585 -40.27 26.24 22.78
C LYS A 585 -39.28 27.16 23.50
N CYS A 586 -38.28 26.58 24.15
CA CYS A 586 -37.15 27.34 24.66
C CYS A 586 -36.33 27.91 23.51
N GLN A 587 -36.03 29.22 23.54
CA GLN A 587 -35.31 29.89 22.46
C GLN A 587 -33.82 29.54 22.42
N ARG A 588 -33.25 28.98 23.49
CA ARG A 588 -31.86 28.59 23.56
C ARG A 588 -31.65 27.11 23.13
N SER A 589 -32.29 26.18 23.81
CA SER A 589 -32.12 24.73 23.54
C SER A 589 -33.07 24.20 22.47
N TRP A 590 -34.07 24.95 22.10
CA TRP A 590 -35.16 24.60 21.17
C TRP A 590 -36.04 23.44 21.64
N LYS A 591 -35.80 22.90 22.85
CA LYS A 591 -36.69 21.93 23.48
C LYS A 591 -38.03 22.55 23.83
N ILE A 592 -39.10 21.76 23.75
CA ILE A 592 -40.44 22.15 24.14
C ILE A 592 -40.69 21.63 25.53
N SER A 593 -41.06 22.53 26.47
CA SER A 593 -41.40 22.18 27.85
C SER A 593 -42.48 23.11 28.39
N PRO A 594 -43.37 22.59 29.26
CA PRO A 594 -44.33 23.42 29.98
C PRO A 594 -43.66 24.42 30.94
N ASP A 595 -42.40 24.18 31.34
CA ASP A 595 -41.69 25.02 32.31
C ASP A 595 -40.99 26.22 31.69
N VAL A 596 -41.05 26.40 30.36
CA VAL A 596 -40.49 27.57 29.66
C VAL A 596 -41.23 28.82 30.14
N GLY A 597 -40.46 29.84 30.56
CA GLY A 597 -40.99 31.10 31.08
C GLY A 597 -41.35 31.08 32.56
N SER A 598 -41.07 29.98 33.29
CA SER A 598 -41.34 29.89 34.73
C SER A 598 -40.34 30.67 35.61
N VAL A 599 -39.20 31.10 35.06
CA VAL A 599 -38.16 31.83 35.79
C VAL A 599 -38.29 33.32 35.49
N GLU A 600 -38.38 34.12 36.57
CA GLU A 600 -38.50 35.57 36.50
C GLU A 600 -37.29 36.18 35.74
N GLY A 601 -37.56 37.06 34.80
CA GLY A 601 -36.51 37.68 33.91
C GLY A 601 -36.16 36.86 32.66
N TYR A 602 -36.66 35.60 32.54
CA TYR A 602 -36.34 34.70 31.40
C TYR A 602 -37.64 34.09 30.82
N PRO A 603 -38.51 34.89 30.19
CA PRO A 603 -39.86 34.43 29.80
C PRO A 603 -39.90 33.42 28.68
N ASP A 604 -38.79 33.23 27.96
CA ASP A 604 -38.64 32.36 26.78
C ASP A 604 -37.57 31.27 26.94
N LEU A 605 -37.08 31.08 28.18
CA LEU A 605 -36.10 30.05 28.50
C LEU A 605 -36.67 28.98 29.46
N SER A 606 -36.16 27.78 29.36
CA SER A 606 -36.36 26.73 30.37
C SER A 606 -35.57 27.07 31.65
N PRO A 607 -35.93 26.53 32.82
CA PRO A 607 -35.20 26.78 34.07
C PRO A 607 -33.69 26.45 33.96
N ARG A 608 -33.32 25.36 33.26
CA ARG A 608 -31.92 24.99 33.00
C ARG A 608 -31.21 26.07 32.17
N ASP A 609 -31.84 26.50 31.08
CA ASP A 609 -31.23 27.47 30.16
C ASP A 609 -31.15 28.86 30.78
N ALA A 610 -32.12 29.23 31.62
CA ALA A 610 -32.10 30.47 32.42
C ALA A 610 -30.93 30.49 33.41
N ALA A 611 -30.74 29.36 34.14
CA ALA A 611 -29.60 29.24 35.05
C ALA A 611 -28.26 29.29 34.34
N ALA A 612 -28.16 28.67 33.15
CA ALA A 612 -26.94 28.70 32.34
C ALA A 612 -26.60 30.11 31.79
N VAL A 613 -27.62 30.90 31.40
CA VAL A 613 -27.42 32.30 30.98
C VAL A 613 -26.99 33.15 32.17
N ALA A 614 -27.63 33.00 33.34
CA ALA A 614 -27.26 33.71 34.55
C ALA A 614 -25.82 33.41 35.00
N ASP A 615 -25.39 32.13 34.92
CA ASP A 615 -24.00 31.72 35.19
C ASP A 615 -23.03 32.38 34.20
N TYR A 616 -23.36 32.40 32.93
CA TYR A 616 -22.54 33.04 31.89
C TYR A 616 -22.38 34.55 32.14
N ASP A 617 -23.49 35.24 32.39
CA ASP A 617 -23.50 36.69 32.61
C ASP A 617 -22.72 37.06 33.89
N ALA A 618 -22.73 36.19 34.90
CA ALA A 618 -21.98 36.39 36.13
C ALA A 618 -20.46 36.20 35.99
N ASN A 619 -20.02 35.44 34.97
CA ASN A 619 -18.61 35.11 34.73
C ASN A 619 -18.03 35.82 33.48
N ALA A 620 -18.83 36.59 32.74
CA ALA A 620 -18.42 37.40 31.60
C ALA A 620 -17.90 38.79 32.07
#